data_592d3e1fc5784ae99b52c8d721b1a718
#
_entry.id   592d3e1fc5784ae99b52c8d721b1a718
#
_cell.length_a   1.000
_cell.length_b   1.000
_cell.length_c   1.000
_cell.angle_alpha   90.00
_cell.angle_beta   90.00
_cell.angle_gamma   90.00
#
_symmetry.space_group_name_H-M   'P 1'
#
loop_
_entity.id
_entity.type
_entity.pdbx_description
1 polymer ?
#
loop_
_entity_poly.entity_id
_entity_poly.type
_entity_poly.pdbx_seq_one_letter_code
_entity_poly.pdbx_strand_id
1 'polypeptide(L)'
;MSSTNPYDFITNPAAPAKKSLLGGGKRPLIVGLVIAVIVVIILAIGASLFGGGSSQDDYWAALRQHTETIRVSEIGSKSARNNRAKNLAINTRQTLQSQQTTLNSLANAAGIKKIDNKQLALGQDSTTDERLTKADQLNQFDEEFIKVMGEELRAYQSTLRTVYDKSGSAKNRATLSTMYDEVQLLVESTKQE
;
A
#
# COMPACT_ATOMS: atom_id res chain seq x y z
N MET A 1 -46.58 41.91 -28.54
CA MET A 1 -45.17 41.96 -28.98
C MET A 1 -44.36 42.43 -27.77
N SER A 2 -43.77 41.53 -27.02
CA SER A 2 -42.91 41.88 -25.87
C SER A 2 -41.51 42.23 -26.40
N SER A 3 -41.11 43.48 -26.23
CA SER A 3 -39.80 43.96 -26.52
C SER A 3 -38.81 43.46 -25.45
N THR A 4 -38.00 42.47 -25.76
CA THR A 4 -36.91 42.03 -24.90
C THR A 4 -35.76 43.04 -25.01
N ASN A 5 -35.47 43.76 -23.96
CA ASN A 5 -34.38 44.74 -23.91
C ASN A 5 -33.03 44.01 -24.00
N PRO A 6 -32.16 44.32 -24.99
CA PRO A 6 -30.88 43.61 -25.18
C PRO A 6 -29.86 43.82 -24.07
N TYR A 7 -30.14 44.65 -23.06
CA TYR A 7 -29.23 44.92 -21.94
C TYR A 7 -29.65 44.30 -20.61
N ASP A 8 -30.67 43.41 -20.60
CA ASP A 8 -31.19 42.78 -19.37
C ASP A 8 -30.17 41.87 -18.64
N PHE A 9 -29.14 41.43 -19.37
CA PHE A 9 -28.06 40.62 -18.80
C PHE A 9 -27.06 41.43 -17.94
N ILE A 10 -27.03 42.78 -18.07
CA ILE A 10 -26.11 43.65 -17.31
C ILE A 10 -26.68 43.96 -15.92
N THR A 11 -28.01 44.02 -15.81
CA THR A 11 -28.70 44.44 -14.58
C THR A 11 -29.05 43.29 -13.65
N ASN A 12 -28.99 42.06 -14.13
CA ASN A 12 -29.32 40.85 -13.32
C ASN A 12 -28.30 39.75 -13.59
N PRO A 13 -27.06 39.84 -13.01
CA PRO A 13 -26.09 38.79 -13.16
C PRO A 13 -26.65 37.49 -12.52
N ALA A 14 -26.83 36.48 -13.35
CA ALA A 14 -27.25 35.14 -12.88
C ALA A 14 -26.36 34.71 -11.72
N ALA A 15 -26.99 34.37 -10.61
CA ALA A 15 -26.28 33.87 -9.43
C ALA A 15 -25.36 32.71 -9.83
N PRO A 16 -24.09 32.69 -9.36
CA PRO A 16 -23.16 31.61 -9.71
C PRO A 16 -23.76 30.27 -9.32
N ALA A 17 -23.88 29.36 -10.29
CA ALA A 17 -24.34 28.01 -10.07
C ALA A 17 -23.48 27.39 -8.96
N LYS A 18 -24.09 27.03 -7.84
CA LYS A 18 -23.45 26.25 -6.78
C LYS A 18 -22.93 24.97 -7.42
N LYS A 19 -21.62 24.87 -7.64
CA LYS A 19 -20.98 23.62 -8.05
C LYS A 19 -21.27 22.61 -6.95
N SER A 20 -22.15 21.65 -7.25
CA SER A 20 -22.39 20.47 -6.43
C SER A 20 -21.07 19.73 -6.32
N LEU A 21 -20.45 19.76 -5.13
CA LEU A 21 -19.24 19.00 -4.77
C LEU A 21 -19.49 17.49 -4.65
N LEU A 22 -20.70 17.04 -4.98
CA LEU A 22 -21.13 15.64 -4.98
C LEU A 22 -21.29 15.12 -6.41
N GLY A 23 -20.21 15.23 -7.20
CA GLY A 23 -20.07 14.48 -8.45
C GLY A 23 -19.89 12.99 -8.11
N GLY A 24 -21.00 12.24 -8.22
CA GLY A 24 -21.09 10.82 -7.88
C GLY A 24 -20.19 9.92 -8.72
N GLY A 25 -19.00 9.65 -8.25
CA GLY A 25 -18.20 8.52 -8.68
C GLY A 25 -18.02 7.57 -7.48
N LYS A 26 -18.28 6.30 -7.66
CA LYS A 26 -18.11 5.25 -6.62
C LYS A 26 -16.68 5.17 -6.04
N ARG A 27 -15.72 5.87 -6.63
CA ARG A 27 -14.31 5.91 -6.24
C ARG A 27 -14.03 6.53 -4.85
N PRO A 28 -14.65 7.68 -4.43
CA PRO A 28 -14.42 8.20 -3.07
C PRO A 28 -15.01 7.32 -1.97
N LEU A 29 -16.06 6.55 -2.25
CA LEU A 29 -16.66 5.61 -1.30
C LEU A 29 -15.73 4.43 -1.01
N ILE A 30 -15.01 3.92 -2.02
CA ILE A 30 -14.06 2.81 -1.85
C ILE A 30 -12.86 3.28 -1.02
N VAL A 31 -12.32 4.46 -1.29
CA VAL A 31 -11.21 5.03 -0.51
C VAL A 31 -11.64 5.29 0.94
N GLY A 32 -12.84 5.83 1.16
CA GLY A 32 -13.38 6.06 2.50
C GLY A 32 -13.63 4.76 3.27
N LEU A 33 -14.08 3.71 2.60
CA LEU A 33 -14.30 2.38 3.21
C LEU A 33 -12.95 1.75 3.62
N VAL A 34 -11.93 1.83 2.77
CA VAL A 34 -10.58 1.31 3.08
C VAL A 34 -10.00 2.04 4.28
N ILE A 35 -10.10 3.36 4.35
CA ILE A 35 -9.63 4.15 5.50
C ILE A 35 -10.41 3.79 6.77
N ALA A 36 -11.72 3.61 6.69
CA ALA A 36 -12.54 3.24 7.85
C ALA A 36 -12.18 1.85 8.38
N VAL A 37 -11.92 0.87 7.51
CA VAL A 37 -11.46 -0.47 7.88
C VAL A 37 -10.10 -0.41 8.58
N ILE A 38 -9.17 0.40 8.07
CA ILE A 38 -7.85 0.60 8.68
C ILE A 38 -7.95 1.20 10.08
N VAL A 39 -8.81 2.20 10.28
CA VAL A 39 -9.04 2.83 11.59
C VAL A 39 -9.64 1.84 12.58
N VAL A 40 -10.60 1.02 12.16
CA VAL A 40 -11.20 -0.03 13.01
C VAL A 40 -10.17 -1.07 13.42
N ILE A 41 -9.27 -1.47 12.52
CA ILE A 41 -8.18 -2.41 12.81
C ILE A 41 -7.22 -1.81 13.85
N ILE A 42 -6.85 -0.53 13.72
CA ILE A 42 -5.95 0.14 14.66
C ILE A 42 -6.56 0.23 16.07
N LEU A 43 -7.84 0.56 16.19
CA LEU A 43 -8.54 0.62 17.49
C LEU A 43 -8.71 -0.77 18.11
N ALA A 44 -8.79 -1.82 17.28
CA ALA A 44 -8.91 -3.19 17.75
C ALA A 44 -7.59 -3.78 18.30
N ILE A 45 -6.41 -3.27 17.97
CA ILE A 45 -5.10 -3.82 18.38
C ILE A 45 -4.79 -3.59 19.88
N GLY A 46 -5.45 -2.64 20.53
CA GLY A 46 -5.15 -2.23 21.92
C GLY A 46 -5.46 -3.25 23.02
N ALA A 47 -6.06 -4.41 22.78
CA ALA A 47 -6.64 -5.22 23.85
C ALA A 47 -6.28 -6.71 23.91
N SER A 48 -5.23 -7.22 23.25
CA SER A 48 -4.91 -8.65 23.35
C SER A 48 -3.41 -8.93 23.49
N LEU A 49 -2.92 -8.72 24.69
CA LEU A 49 -1.60 -9.14 25.18
C LEU A 49 -1.67 -10.56 25.72
N PHE A 50 -1.88 -11.61 24.95
CA PHE A 50 -1.55 -13.00 25.35
C PHE A 50 -1.91 -13.98 24.24
N GLY A 51 -0.92 -14.49 23.55
CA GLY A 51 -1.10 -15.56 22.60
C GLY A 51 0.21 -15.86 21.88
N GLY A 52 0.98 -16.80 22.46
CA GLY A 52 2.29 -17.16 21.98
C GLY A 52 2.30 -17.70 20.55
N GLY A 53 3.44 -17.63 19.91
CA GLY A 53 3.71 -18.39 18.72
C GLY A 53 4.67 -17.81 17.72
N SER A 54 4.48 -16.60 17.24
CA SER A 54 5.41 -15.99 16.28
C SER A 54 6.63 -15.43 17.00
N SER A 55 7.82 -15.83 16.56
CA SER A 55 9.07 -15.34 17.14
C SER A 55 9.34 -13.88 16.72
N GLN A 56 10.19 -13.18 17.47
CA GLN A 56 10.66 -11.86 17.06
C GLN A 56 11.34 -11.89 15.68
N ASP A 57 12.03 -13.00 15.37
CA ASP A 57 12.71 -13.17 14.08
C ASP A 57 11.74 -13.23 12.91
N ASP A 58 10.57 -13.86 13.08
CA ASP A 58 9.52 -13.89 12.06
C ASP A 58 8.99 -12.45 11.77
N TYR A 59 8.78 -11.67 12.83
CA TYR A 59 8.37 -10.28 12.67
C TYR A 59 9.48 -9.40 12.07
N TRP A 60 10.75 -9.64 12.43
CA TRP A 60 11.87 -8.95 11.78
C TRP A 60 11.95 -9.28 10.30
N ALA A 61 11.73 -10.53 9.92
CA ALA A 61 11.67 -10.94 8.51
C ALA A 61 10.54 -10.19 7.77
N ALA A 62 9.34 -10.14 8.36
CA ALA A 62 8.22 -9.40 7.78
C ALA A 62 8.48 -7.90 7.66
N LEU A 63 9.08 -7.27 8.70
CA LEU A 63 9.43 -5.85 8.69
C LEU A 63 10.48 -5.50 7.64
N ARG A 64 11.51 -6.35 7.49
CA ARG A 64 12.56 -6.17 6.47
C ARG A 64 11.98 -6.26 5.06
N GLN A 65 11.21 -7.31 4.80
CA GLN A 65 10.59 -7.51 3.49
C GLN A 65 9.59 -6.40 3.15
N HIS A 66 8.78 -5.99 4.13
CA HIS A 66 7.87 -4.84 3.97
C HIS A 66 8.63 -3.56 3.58
N THR A 67 9.74 -3.26 4.29
CA THR A 67 10.56 -2.08 4.03
C THR A 67 11.22 -2.15 2.65
N GLU A 68 11.73 -3.31 2.27
CA GLU A 68 12.35 -3.53 0.96
C GLU A 68 11.33 -3.35 -0.17
N THR A 69 10.15 -3.95 -0.05
CA THR A 69 9.10 -3.81 -1.05
C THR A 69 8.65 -2.35 -1.22
N ILE A 70 8.57 -1.56 -0.13
CA ILE A 70 8.34 -0.11 -0.22
C ILE A 70 9.49 0.57 -0.97
N ARG A 71 10.74 0.28 -0.63
CA ARG A 71 11.92 0.86 -1.29
C ARG A 71 11.91 0.61 -2.80
N VAL A 72 11.67 -0.64 -3.21
CA VAL A 72 11.56 -1.00 -4.63
C VAL A 72 10.39 -0.28 -5.30
N SER A 73 9.25 -0.15 -4.62
CA SER A 73 8.11 0.62 -5.15
C SER A 73 8.45 2.10 -5.36
N GLU A 74 9.29 2.69 -4.50
CA GLU A 74 9.76 4.07 -4.66
C GLU A 74 10.67 4.23 -5.89
N ILE A 75 11.53 3.25 -6.17
CA ILE A 75 12.34 3.22 -7.40
C ILE A 75 11.40 3.20 -8.61
N GLY A 76 10.40 2.31 -8.63
CA GLY A 76 9.42 2.23 -9.70
C GLY A 76 8.62 3.53 -9.88
N SER A 77 8.21 4.16 -8.79
CA SER A 77 7.44 5.42 -8.87
C SER A 77 8.22 6.57 -9.50
N LYS A 78 9.56 6.53 -9.43
CA LYS A 78 10.45 7.56 -9.99
C LYS A 78 10.87 7.25 -11.42
N SER A 79 11.10 5.96 -11.73
CA SER A 79 11.76 5.53 -12.97
C SER A 79 10.80 4.89 -13.99
N ALA A 80 9.63 4.43 -13.59
CA ALA A 80 8.67 3.84 -14.51
C ALA A 80 8.15 4.85 -15.55
N ARG A 81 8.08 4.40 -16.79
CA ARG A 81 7.69 5.22 -17.95
C ARG A 81 6.25 4.94 -18.36
N ASN A 82 5.82 3.69 -18.36
CA ASN A 82 4.45 3.33 -18.68
C ASN A 82 3.50 3.44 -17.46
N ASN A 83 2.22 3.65 -17.75
CA ASN A 83 1.21 3.84 -16.69
C ASN A 83 1.00 2.59 -15.84
N ARG A 84 1.18 1.38 -16.39
CA ARG A 84 1.00 0.12 -15.65
C ARG A 84 2.05 -0.02 -14.54
N ALA A 85 3.33 0.09 -14.89
CA ALA A 85 4.43 0.02 -13.92
C ALA A 85 4.33 1.14 -12.89
N LYS A 86 4.01 2.36 -13.32
CA LYS A 86 3.84 3.52 -12.44
C LYS A 86 2.67 3.34 -11.46
N ASN A 87 1.52 2.87 -11.92
CA ASN A 87 0.37 2.62 -11.06
C ASN A 87 0.64 1.48 -10.08
N LEU A 88 1.29 0.39 -10.53
CA LEU A 88 1.73 -0.69 -9.65
C LEU A 88 2.64 -0.15 -8.53
N ALA A 89 3.64 0.65 -8.87
CA ALA A 89 4.55 1.25 -7.89
C ALA A 89 3.81 2.12 -6.86
N ILE A 90 2.93 3.02 -7.33
CA ILE A 90 2.17 3.93 -6.46
C ILE A 90 1.23 3.14 -5.56
N ASN A 91 0.45 2.20 -6.10
CA ASN A 91 -0.51 1.40 -5.34
C ASN A 91 0.20 0.54 -4.30
N THR A 92 1.31 -0.12 -4.67
CA THR A 92 2.12 -0.90 -3.73
C THR A 92 2.60 -0.04 -2.58
N ARG A 93 3.21 1.11 -2.88
CA ARG A 93 3.70 2.02 -1.84
C ARG A 93 2.57 2.46 -0.90
N GLN A 94 1.42 2.88 -1.44
CA GLN A 94 0.29 3.36 -0.63
C GLN A 94 -0.27 2.25 0.26
N THR A 95 -0.47 1.04 -0.28
CA THR A 95 -0.97 -0.10 0.49
C THR A 95 -0.02 -0.45 1.62
N LEU A 96 1.28 -0.60 1.32
CA LEU A 96 2.25 -0.99 2.35
C LEU A 96 2.45 0.12 3.39
N GLN A 97 2.50 1.39 2.99
CA GLN A 97 2.55 2.50 3.95
C GLN A 97 1.34 2.50 4.89
N SER A 98 0.15 2.16 4.40
CA SER A 98 -1.04 2.03 5.25
C SER A 98 -0.92 0.86 6.25
N GLN A 99 -0.25 -0.22 5.89
CA GLN A 99 -0.03 -1.39 6.75
C GLN A 99 1.07 -1.18 7.81
N GLN A 100 1.94 -0.19 7.62
CA GLN A 100 3.14 0.01 8.46
C GLN A 100 2.84 0.10 9.95
N THR A 101 1.88 0.93 10.34
CA THR A 101 1.50 1.11 11.76
C THR A 101 0.98 -0.19 12.35
N THR A 102 0.20 -0.94 11.59
CA THR A 102 -0.36 -2.22 12.00
C THR A 102 0.74 -3.26 12.20
N LEU A 103 1.65 -3.40 11.24
CA LEU A 103 2.79 -4.33 11.32
C LEU A 103 3.70 -3.98 12.50
N ASN A 104 3.99 -2.69 12.70
CA ASN A 104 4.78 -2.21 13.84
C ASN A 104 4.11 -2.54 15.18
N SER A 105 2.79 -2.42 15.26
CA SER A 105 2.03 -2.74 16.48
C SER A 105 2.06 -4.24 16.78
N LEU A 106 1.92 -5.09 15.76
CA LEU A 106 2.05 -6.55 15.88
C LEU A 106 3.46 -6.95 16.35
N ALA A 107 4.49 -6.37 15.74
CA ALA A 107 5.89 -6.59 16.11
C ALA A 107 6.19 -6.13 17.56
N ASN A 108 5.62 -5.00 17.98
CA ASN A 108 5.74 -4.52 19.37
C ASN A 108 5.08 -5.48 20.36
N ALA A 109 3.90 -6.00 20.04
CA ALA A 109 3.23 -7.02 20.85
C ALA A 109 4.04 -8.33 20.96
N ALA A 110 4.84 -8.66 19.94
CA ALA A 110 5.78 -9.77 19.94
C ALA A 110 7.11 -9.47 20.66
N GLY A 111 7.25 -8.28 21.26
CA GLY A 111 8.41 -7.90 22.08
C GLY A 111 9.46 -7.04 21.37
N ILE A 112 9.26 -6.64 20.11
CA ILE A 112 10.14 -5.70 19.42
C ILE A 112 9.78 -4.27 19.84
N LYS A 113 10.36 -3.83 20.96
CA LYS A 113 10.05 -2.51 21.58
C LYS A 113 10.50 -1.31 20.74
N LYS A 114 11.53 -1.50 19.92
CA LYS A 114 12.09 -0.46 19.07
C LYS A 114 12.47 -1.04 17.72
N ILE A 115 11.94 -0.45 16.66
CA ILE A 115 12.33 -0.82 15.30
C ILE A 115 13.63 -0.07 14.98
N ASP A 116 14.69 -0.83 14.72
CA ASP A 116 16.02 -0.31 14.39
C ASP A 116 16.20 -0.28 12.89
N ASN A 117 16.48 0.90 12.33
CA ASN A 117 16.74 1.08 10.91
C ASN A 117 17.91 0.23 10.40
N LYS A 118 18.93 -0.04 11.24
CA LYS A 118 20.02 -0.94 10.87
C LYS A 118 19.54 -2.36 10.65
N GLN A 119 18.60 -2.82 11.49
CA GLN A 119 17.98 -4.13 11.33
C GLN A 119 17.09 -4.21 10.09
N LEU A 120 16.38 -3.14 9.76
CA LEU A 120 15.59 -3.07 8.53
C LEU A 120 16.48 -3.10 7.28
N ALA A 121 17.61 -2.38 7.31
CA ALA A 121 18.56 -2.32 6.20
C ALA A 121 19.19 -3.69 5.85
N LEU A 122 19.19 -4.67 6.78
CA LEU A 122 19.63 -6.03 6.48
C LEU A 122 18.72 -6.78 5.48
N GLY A 123 17.53 -6.27 5.23
CA GLY A 123 16.62 -6.80 4.21
C GLY A 123 16.79 -6.16 2.83
N GLN A 124 17.65 -5.18 2.69
CA GLN A 124 17.90 -4.52 1.41
C GLN A 124 18.66 -5.43 0.46
N ASP A 125 18.13 -5.61 -0.76
CA ASP A 125 18.74 -6.44 -1.80
C ASP A 125 19.38 -5.58 -2.90
N SER A 126 20.71 -5.52 -2.90
CA SER A 126 21.48 -4.82 -3.93
C SER A 126 21.35 -5.46 -5.31
N THR A 127 21.05 -6.75 -5.40
CA THR A 127 20.88 -7.44 -6.69
C THR A 127 19.63 -6.93 -7.43
N THR A 128 18.59 -6.55 -6.68
CA THR A 128 17.41 -5.87 -7.21
C THR A 128 17.77 -4.52 -7.86
N ASP A 129 18.62 -3.72 -7.20
CA ASP A 129 19.07 -2.44 -7.75
C ASP A 129 19.90 -2.62 -9.02
N GLU A 130 20.79 -3.61 -9.06
CA GLU A 130 21.60 -3.95 -10.25
C GLU A 130 20.69 -4.39 -11.41
N ARG A 131 19.71 -5.25 -11.16
CA ARG A 131 18.74 -5.72 -12.17
C ARG A 131 17.96 -4.54 -12.78
N LEU A 132 17.42 -3.66 -11.94
CA LEU A 132 16.65 -2.51 -12.40
C LEU A 132 17.51 -1.49 -13.15
N THR A 133 18.75 -1.25 -12.68
CA THR A 133 19.71 -0.37 -13.36
C THR A 133 20.07 -0.90 -14.75
N LYS A 134 20.35 -2.20 -14.86
CA LYS A 134 20.65 -2.85 -16.14
C LYS A 134 19.44 -2.80 -17.09
N ALA A 135 18.26 -3.04 -16.59
CA ALA A 135 17.03 -2.97 -17.37
C ALA A 135 16.76 -1.55 -17.89
N ASP A 136 17.05 -0.52 -17.07
CA ASP A 136 16.91 0.89 -17.49
C ASP A 136 17.86 1.24 -18.64
N GLN A 137 19.12 0.79 -18.58
CA GLN A 137 20.09 0.97 -19.67
C GLN A 137 19.64 0.32 -20.98
N LEU A 138 18.86 -0.77 -20.89
CA LEU A 138 18.32 -1.50 -22.05
C LEU A 138 16.92 -1.02 -22.49
N ASN A 139 16.39 0.04 -21.89
CA ASN A 139 15.00 0.51 -22.06
C ASN A 139 13.92 -0.55 -21.75
N GLN A 140 14.23 -1.49 -20.85
CA GLN A 140 13.35 -2.58 -20.39
C GLN A 140 12.93 -2.41 -18.92
N PHE A 141 13.10 -1.21 -18.35
CA PHE A 141 12.85 -0.94 -16.93
C PHE A 141 11.45 -1.38 -16.50
N ASP A 142 10.41 -0.98 -17.23
CA ASP A 142 9.02 -1.21 -16.83
C ASP A 142 8.66 -2.70 -16.73
N GLU A 143 9.14 -3.50 -17.68
CA GLU A 143 8.91 -4.95 -17.68
C GLU A 143 9.65 -5.63 -16.53
N GLU A 144 10.94 -5.29 -16.35
CA GLU A 144 11.74 -5.87 -15.28
C GLU A 144 11.24 -5.42 -13.90
N PHE A 145 10.81 -4.15 -13.77
CA PHE A 145 10.20 -3.65 -12.55
C PHE A 145 8.94 -4.42 -12.14
N ILE A 146 8.05 -4.72 -13.11
CA ILE A 146 6.83 -5.50 -12.82
C ILE A 146 7.19 -6.91 -12.33
N LYS A 147 8.22 -7.57 -12.92
CA LYS A 147 8.70 -8.89 -12.47
C LYS A 147 9.27 -8.82 -11.07
N VAL A 148 10.19 -7.90 -10.83
CA VAL A 148 10.82 -7.67 -9.51
C VAL A 148 9.77 -7.38 -8.47
N MET A 149 8.84 -6.47 -8.74
CA MET A 149 7.76 -6.15 -7.81
C MET A 149 6.87 -7.36 -7.52
N GLY A 150 6.60 -8.21 -8.51
CA GLY A 150 5.90 -9.48 -8.30
C GLY A 150 6.65 -10.46 -7.40
N GLU A 151 7.98 -10.50 -7.48
CA GLU A 151 8.85 -11.31 -6.61
C GLU A 151 8.82 -10.75 -5.16
N GLU A 152 9.01 -9.45 -5.00
CA GLU A 152 8.98 -8.76 -3.71
C GLU A 152 7.64 -8.92 -2.98
N LEU A 153 6.53 -8.73 -3.69
CA LEU A 153 5.19 -8.88 -3.12
C LEU A 153 4.92 -10.32 -2.67
N ARG A 154 5.34 -11.33 -3.44
CA ARG A 154 5.22 -12.75 -3.03
C ARG A 154 6.10 -13.07 -1.84
N ALA A 155 7.32 -12.53 -1.79
CA ALA A 155 8.20 -12.68 -0.63
C ALA A 155 7.54 -12.08 0.62
N TYR A 156 6.96 -10.89 0.51
CA TYR A 156 6.23 -10.27 1.62
C TYR A 156 5.01 -11.10 2.05
N GLN A 157 4.22 -11.60 1.10
CA GLN A 157 3.11 -12.52 1.42
C GLN A 157 3.60 -13.76 2.19
N SER A 158 4.73 -14.32 1.78
CA SER A 158 5.33 -15.49 2.46
C SER A 158 5.69 -15.18 3.90
N THR A 159 6.26 -14.01 4.18
CA THR A 159 6.58 -13.61 5.56
C THR A 159 5.30 -13.37 6.39
N LEU A 160 4.28 -12.72 5.82
CA LEU A 160 2.98 -12.54 6.49
C LEU A 160 2.34 -13.88 6.81
N ARG A 161 2.39 -14.85 5.88
CA ARG A 161 1.89 -16.21 6.09
C ARG A 161 2.62 -16.92 7.21
N THR A 162 3.95 -16.81 7.26
CA THR A 162 4.77 -17.40 8.32
C THR A 162 4.36 -16.86 9.70
N VAL A 163 4.18 -15.54 9.81
CA VAL A 163 3.72 -14.92 11.06
C VAL A 163 2.30 -15.35 11.41
N TYR A 164 1.39 -15.43 10.42
CA TYR A 164 0.01 -15.89 10.60
C TYR A 164 -0.04 -17.33 11.14
N ASP A 165 0.66 -18.25 10.49
CA ASP A 165 0.62 -19.69 10.83
C ASP A 165 1.14 -19.95 12.26
N LYS A 166 2.11 -19.15 12.71
CA LYS A 166 2.68 -19.25 14.06
C LYS A 166 1.92 -18.42 15.11
N SER A 167 1.01 -17.54 14.71
CA SER A 167 0.30 -16.69 15.66
C SER A 167 -0.73 -17.47 16.47
N GLY A 168 -0.63 -17.44 17.80
CA GLY A 168 -1.63 -17.99 18.72
C GLY A 168 -2.88 -17.12 18.89
N SER A 169 -2.82 -15.85 18.51
CA SER A 169 -3.91 -14.89 18.68
C SER A 169 -4.84 -14.88 17.46
N ALA A 170 -6.12 -15.23 17.66
CA ALA A 170 -7.14 -15.15 16.60
C ALA A 170 -7.24 -13.75 16.00
N LYS A 171 -7.09 -12.70 16.82
CA LYS A 171 -7.11 -11.32 16.40
C LYS A 171 -5.92 -10.96 15.50
N ASN A 172 -4.71 -11.35 15.91
CA ASN A 172 -3.52 -11.10 15.10
C ASN A 172 -3.62 -11.84 13.76
N ARG A 173 -4.13 -13.09 13.76
CA ARG A 173 -4.39 -13.82 12.52
C ARG A 173 -5.38 -13.12 11.61
N ALA A 174 -6.49 -12.60 12.14
CA ALA A 174 -7.45 -11.84 11.33
C ALA A 174 -6.80 -10.61 10.69
N THR A 175 -5.99 -9.86 11.45
CA THR A 175 -5.25 -8.70 10.95
C THR A 175 -4.24 -9.08 9.86
N LEU A 176 -3.45 -10.14 10.09
CA LEU A 176 -2.47 -10.64 9.13
C LEU A 176 -3.14 -11.16 7.85
N SER A 177 -4.32 -11.80 7.97
CA SER A 177 -5.11 -12.22 6.81
C SER A 177 -5.53 -11.03 5.95
N THR A 178 -6.04 -9.95 6.58
CA THR A 178 -6.40 -8.73 5.84
C THR A 178 -5.19 -8.15 5.11
N MET A 179 -4.03 -8.04 5.78
CA MET A 179 -2.80 -7.56 5.14
C MET A 179 -2.37 -8.46 3.97
N TYR A 180 -2.47 -9.77 4.15
CA TYR A 180 -2.16 -10.75 3.11
C TYR A 180 -3.08 -10.58 1.89
N ASP A 181 -4.39 -10.44 2.10
CA ASP A 181 -5.38 -10.30 1.04
C ASP A 181 -5.17 -8.99 0.24
N GLU A 182 -4.82 -7.88 0.90
CA GLU A 182 -4.47 -6.63 0.24
C GLU A 182 -3.22 -6.79 -0.65
N VAL A 183 -2.20 -7.50 -0.17
CA VAL A 183 -0.99 -7.79 -0.95
C VAL A 183 -1.29 -8.75 -2.10
N GLN A 184 -2.22 -9.71 -1.92
CA GLN A 184 -2.66 -10.60 -2.99
C GLN A 184 -3.22 -9.84 -4.19
N LEU A 185 -4.02 -8.79 -3.96
CA LEU A 185 -4.53 -7.94 -5.04
C LEU A 185 -3.40 -7.25 -5.83
N LEU A 186 -2.33 -6.85 -5.14
CA LEU A 186 -1.15 -6.28 -5.80
C LEU A 186 -0.39 -7.34 -6.61
N VAL A 187 -0.23 -8.55 -6.08
CA VAL A 187 0.37 -9.68 -6.82
C VAL A 187 -0.43 -10.00 -8.08
N GLU A 188 -1.76 -10.01 -8.00
CA GLU A 188 -2.59 -10.24 -9.19
C GLU A 188 -2.40 -9.12 -10.25
N SER A 189 -2.21 -7.87 -9.83
CA SER A 189 -1.96 -6.76 -10.75
C SER A 189 -0.62 -6.87 -11.51
N THR A 190 0.33 -7.69 -11.02
CA THR A 190 1.59 -7.96 -11.73
C THR A 190 1.41 -8.95 -12.88
N LYS A 191 0.34 -9.76 -12.90
CA LYS A 191 0.09 -10.82 -13.88
C LYS A 191 -0.76 -10.37 -15.07
N GLN A 192 -1.48 -9.25 -14.93
CA GLN A 192 -2.35 -8.74 -16.01
C GLN A 192 -1.49 -8.22 -17.17
N GLU A 193 -1.65 -8.77 -18.36
CA GLU A 193 -1.07 -8.28 -19.62
C GLU A 193 -1.84 -7.09 -20.17
#